data_30d81de0b6e6b3401d50d2922a4bb9f4
#
_entry.id   30d81de0b6e6b3401d50d2922a4bb9f4
#
_cell.length_a   1.000
_cell.length_b   1.000
_cell.length_c   1.000
_cell.angle_alpha   90.00
_cell.angle_beta   90.00
_cell.angle_gamma   90.00
#
_symmetry.space_group_name_H-M   'P 1'
#
loop_
_entity.id
_entity.type
_entity.pdbx_description
1 polymer ?
#
loop_
_entity_poly.entity_id
_entity_poly.type
_entity_poly.pdbx_seq_one_letter_code
_entity_poly.pdbx_strand_id
1 'polypeptide(L)'
;KSVAFLGHGGRYTGLVFYGACVCMYYVVSTCYRFEKRDITYVLCSTILVNVWAVLNYAGMDPFYIYKDVPAAMKTVYISSLGNIDIYGMYVNMMLALAMFSFVYEESTAGKLFYGICALLGMMGSLASDSDMAVAGMFFAFVILIYFAISDYNRLIRYFMLAVELFIAGRILGVIYIFNQFNTRIIKSVGSIIVYKNVFVVFPVVCFIAIFIIQM
;
A
#
# COMPACT_ATOMS: atom_id res chain seq x y z
N LYS A 1 28.20 0.20 26.38
CA LYS A 1 26.92 0.27 27.18
C LYS A 1 25.94 1.30 26.61
N SER A 2 26.37 2.47 26.13
CA SER A 2 25.50 3.49 25.53
C SER A 2 24.79 3.03 24.25
N VAL A 3 25.44 2.22 23.42
CA VAL A 3 24.91 1.67 22.16
C VAL A 3 23.71 0.75 22.40
N ALA A 4 23.76 -0.07 23.46
CA ALA A 4 22.62 -0.93 23.82
C ALA A 4 21.40 -0.12 24.28
N PHE A 5 21.64 1.02 24.93
CA PHE A 5 20.59 1.89 25.44
C PHE A 5 19.97 2.79 24.34
N LEU A 6 20.78 3.45 23.54
CA LEU A 6 20.35 4.48 22.59
C LEU A 6 20.33 4.01 21.13
N GLY A 7 20.99 2.88 20.80
CA GLY A 7 21.19 2.44 19.44
C GLY A 7 22.48 3.00 18.81
N HIS A 8 22.83 2.59 17.61
CA HIS A 8 24.06 2.98 16.91
C HIS A 8 23.76 3.42 15.45
N GLY A 9 24.63 4.29 14.94
CA GLY A 9 24.73 4.53 13.49
C GLY A 9 23.51 5.19 12.83
N GLY A 10 22.90 6.18 13.48
CA GLY A 10 21.75 6.91 12.91
C GLY A 10 20.39 6.17 13.04
N ARG A 11 20.40 4.95 13.56
CA ARG A 11 19.19 4.19 13.89
C ARG A 11 19.07 4.10 15.40
N TYR A 12 18.51 5.06 16.06
CA TYR A 12 18.34 5.10 17.52
C TYR A 12 17.37 4.03 18.06
N THR A 13 17.54 2.78 17.62
CA THR A 13 16.71 1.61 17.97
C THR A 13 17.32 0.85 19.17
N GLY A 14 17.63 1.56 20.26
CA GLY A 14 18.11 0.97 21.51
C GLY A 14 16.97 0.59 22.46
N LEU A 15 17.35 0.12 23.66
CA LEU A 15 16.41 -0.32 24.71
C LEU A 15 15.35 0.76 25.04
N VAL A 16 15.75 2.03 25.03
CA VAL A 16 14.83 3.15 25.31
C VAL A 16 13.73 3.24 24.28
N PHE A 17 14.04 3.07 22.99
CA PHE A 17 13.05 3.07 21.90
C PHE A 17 12.05 1.92 22.07
N TYR A 18 12.52 0.69 22.27
CA TYR A 18 11.64 -0.46 22.48
C TYR A 18 10.82 -0.34 23.76
N GLY A 19 11.43 0.19 24.84
CA GLY A 19 10.71 0.49 26.07
C GLY A 19 9.56 1.50 25.86
N ALA A 20 9.82 2.56 25.11
CA ALA A 20 8.78 3.52 24.74
C ALA A 20 7.66 2.87 23.88
N CYS A 21 8.01 2.00 22.93
CA CYS A 21 7.02 1.27 22.14
C CYS A 21 6.15 0.34 23.02
N VAL A 22 6.75 -0.36 23.99
CA VAL A 22 6.01 -1.21 24.93
C VAL A 22 5.10 -0.38 25.82
N CYS A 23 5.57 0.75 26.35
CA CYS A 23 4.73 1.67 27.14
C CYS A 23 3.57 2.21 26.31
N MET A 24 3.82 2.64 25.07
CA MET A 24 2.79 3.13 24.17
C MET A 24 1.76 2.03 23.87
N TYR A 25 2.20 0.81 23.56
CA TYR A 25 1.31 -0.33 23.37
C TYR A 25 0.44 -0.58 24.60
N TYR A 26 1.01 -0.59 25.79
CA TYR A 26 0.28 -0.78 27.03
C TYR A 26 -0.77 0.30 27.25
N VAL A 27 -0.41 1.58 27.10
CA VAL A 27 -1.33 2.70 27.23
C VAL A 27 -2.48 2.62 26.22
N VAL A 28 -2.16 2.35 24.95
CA VAL A 28 -3.18 2.24 23.90
C VAL A 28 -4.10 1.03 24.16
N SER A 29 -3.54 -0.13 24.52
CA SER A 29 -4.35 -1.33 24.73
C SER A 29 -5.23 -1.29 25.97
N THR A 30 -4.85 -0.52 26.99
CA THR A 30 -5.61 -0.42 28.27
C THR A 30 -6.54 0.77 28.32
N CYS A 31 -6.13 1.93 27.75
CA CYS A 31 -6.85 3.19 27.89
C CYS A 31 -7.66 3.57 26.65
N TYR A 32 -7.30 3.05 25.46
CA TYR A 32 -7.94 3.44 24.23
C TYR A 32 -9.07 2.49 23.85
N ARG A 33 -10.23 3.06 23.54
CA ARG A 33 -11.37 2.33 23.00
C ARG A 33 -11.41 2.55 21.50
N PHE A 34 -11.11 1.50 20.73
CA PHE A 34 -11.13 1.53 19.28
C PHE A 34 -12.54 1.75 18.75
N GLU A 35 -12.67 2.70 17.82
CA GLU A 35 -13.92 2.98 17.12
C GLU A 35 -13.74 2.88 15.61
N LYS A 36 -14.81 2.56 14.87
CA LYS A 36 -14.77 2.44 13.39
C LYS A 36 -14.25 3.72 12.71
N ARG A 37 -14.53 4.89 13.28
CA ARG A 37 -14.04 6.18 12.77
C ARG A 37 -12.50 6.29 12.77
N ASP A 38 -11.82 5.55 13.66
CA ASP A 38 -10.36 5.58 13.75
C ASP A 38 -9.72 4.96 12.51
N ILE A 39 -10.32 3.90 11.96
CA ILE A 39 -9.92 3.34 10.67
C ILE A 39 -10.01 4.42 9.59
N THR A 40 -11.09 5.18 9.57
CA THR A 40 -11.28 6.24 8.58
C THR A 40 -10.20 7.31 8.70
N TYR A 41 -9.88 7.78 9.91
CA TYR A 41 -8.84 8.80 10.11
C TYR A 41 -7.46 8.29 9.69
N VAL A 42 -7.11 7.07 10.07
CA VAL A 42 -5.83 6.46 9.69
C VAL A 42 -5.75 6.30 8.16
N LEU A 43 -6.81 5.84 7.51
CA LEU A 43 -6.83 5.69 6.06
C LEU A 43 -6.85 7.04 5.32
N CYS A 44 -7.49 8.08 5.87
CA CYS A 44 -7.38 9.43 5.32
C CYS A 44 -5.93 9.94 5.31
N SER A 45 -5.18 9.74 6.41
CA SER A 45 -3.76 10.09 6.42
C SER A 45 -2.95 9.27 5.42
N THR A 46 -3.29 8.00 5.25
CA THR A 46 -2.65 7.09 4.30
C THR A 46 -2.88 7.49 2.85
N ILE A 47 -4.05 8.05 2.51
CA ILE A 47 -4.32 8.61 1.17
C ILE A 47 -3.25 9.66 0.81
N LEU A 48 -2.96 10.60 1.72
CA LEU A 48 -1.96 11.65 1.48
C LEU A 48 -0.57 11.06 1.26
N VAL A 49 -0.18 10.08 2.06
CA VAL A 49 1.11 9.39 1.95
C VAL A 49 1.22 8.65 0.62
N ASN A 50 0.16 7.95 0.19
CA ASN A 50 0.16 7.20 -1.07
C ASN A 50 0.08 8.12 -2.31
N VAL A 51 -0.71 9.18 -2.28
CA VAL A 51 -0.73 10.19 -3.34
C VAL A 51 0.67 10.78 -3.53
N TRP A 52 1.34 11.12 -2.44
CA TRP A 52 2.71 11.61 -2.52
C TRP A 52 3.67 10.57 -3.13
N ALA A 53 3.54 9.30 -2.78
CA ALA A 53 4.34 8.23 -3.37
C ALA A 53 4.13 8.14 -4.89
N VAL A 54 2.88 8.24 -5.36
CA VAL A 54 2.56 8.25 -6.80
C VAL A 54 3.12 9.49 -7.49
N LEU A 55 3.09 10.67 -6.85
CA LEU A 55 3.73 11.88 -7.37
C LEU A 55 5.25 11.70 -7.48
N ASN A 56 5.90 11.12 -6.48
CA ASN A 56 7.33 10.82 -6.55
C ASN A 56 7.65 9.78 -7.64
N TYR A 57 6.78 8.80 -7.86
CA TYR A 57 6.90 7.88 -9.00
C TYR A 57 6.86 8.64 -10.33
N ALA A 58 5.96 9.59 -10.48
CA ALA A 58 5.87 10.47 -11.66
C ALA A 58 7.03 11.48 -11.78
N GLY A 59 8.04 11.43 -10.90
CA GLY A 59 9.19 12.34 -10.93
C GLY A 59 8.93 13.69 -10.27
N MET A 60 7.80 13.88 -9.61
CA MET A 60 7.46 15.12 -8.90
C MET A 60 7.85 15.03 -7.43
N ASP A 61 8.54 16.04 -6.92
CA ASP A 61 8.84 16.21 -5.49
C ASP A 61 8.21 17.53 -5.01
N PRO A 62 6.91 17.52 -4.65
CA PRO A 62 6.13 18.73 -4.37
C PRO A 62 6.65 19.53 -3.18
N PHE A 63 7.37 18.91 -2.27
CA PHE A 63 7.91 19.54 -1.06
C PHE A 63 9.43 19.69 -1.08
N TYR A 64 10.10 19.33 -2.19
CA TYR A 64 11.55 19.42 -2.38
C TYR A 64 12.36 18.66 -1.29
N ILE A 65 11.78 17.62 -0.70
CA ILE A 65 12.41 16.85 0.39
C ILE A 65 13.65 16.09 -0.11
N TYR A 66 13.63 15.68 -1.37
CA TYR A 66 14.71 14.90 -1.97
C TYR A 66 15.66 15.74 -2.84
N LYS A 67 15.61 17.07 -2.72
CA LYS A 67 16.43 17.99 -3.52
C LYS A 67 17.92 17.73 -3.36
N ASP A 68 18.37 17.57 -2.10
CA ASP A 68 19.78 17.41 -1.75
C ASP A 68 20.25 15.95 -1.73
N VAL A 69 19.36 15.01 -2.05
CA VAL A 69 19.71 13.58 -2.14
C VAL A 69 20.45 13.32 -3.44
N PRO A 70 21.65 12.69 -3.41
CA PRO A 70 22.39 12.31 -4.62
C PRO A 70 21.53 11.51 -5.59
N ALA A 71 21.66 11.77 -6.88
CA ALA A 71 20.82 11.14 -7.92
C ALA A 71 20.83 9.60 -7.86
N ALA A 72 21.98 9.01 -7.54
CA ALA A 72 22.12 7.55 -7.36
C ALA A 72 21.31 6.99 -6.20
N MET A 73 20.99 7.81 -5.19
CA MET A 73 20.25 7.39 -4.00
C MET A 73 18.76 7.78 -4.05
N LYS A 74 18.34 8.63 -4.99
CA LYS A 74 16.94 9.07 -5.10
C LYS A 74 15.96 7.92 -5.30
N THR A 75 16.39 6.81 -5.90
CA THR A 75 15.57 5.63 -6.11
C THR A 75 15.22 4.87 -4.81
N VAL A 76 15.98 5.10 -3.74
CA VAL A 76 15.79 4.46 -2.44
C VAL A 76 14.82 5.23 -1.54
N TYR A 77 14.34 6.40 -1.98
CA TYR A 77 13.46 7.27 -1.19
C TYR A 77 12.13 7.50 -1.89
N ILE A 78 11.04 7.45 -1.13
CA ILE A 78 9.68 7.67 -1.63
C ILE A 78 8.79 8.25 -0.52
N SER A 79 7.83 9.09 -0.90
CA SER A 79 6.81 9.65 -0.01
C SER A 79 7.41 10.41 1.18
N SER A 80 6.63 10.63 2.22
CA SER A 80 7.05 11.28 3.49
C SER A 80 7.86 10.35 4.40
N LEU A 81 7.80 9.04 4.18
CA LEU A 81 8.46 8.04 5.01
C LEU A 81 9.92 7.80 4.61
N GLY A 82 10.33 8.30 3.48
CA GLY A 82 11.70 8.24 2.98
C GLY A 82 12.03 6.87 2.38
N ASN A 83 12.61 5.96 3.14
CA ASN A 83 13.09 4.68 2.61
C ASN A 83 11.96 3.81 2.03
N ILE A 84 12.19 3.22 0.83
CA ILE A 84 11.20 2.39 0.10
C ILE A 84 10.75 1.17 0.90
N ASP A 85 11.63 0.55 1.70
CA ASP A 85 11.26 -0.64 2.48
C ASP A 85 10.40 -0.28 3.69
N ILE A 86 10.71 0.84 4.37
CA ILE A 86 9.89 1.36 5.47
C ILE A 86 8.51 1.77 4.93
N TYR A 87 8.48 2.44 3.79
CA TYR A 87 7.23 2.77 3.11
C TYR A 87 6.46 1.49 2.73
N GLY A 88 7.15 0.48 2.19
CA GLY A 88 6.56 -0.81 1.82
C GLY A 88 5.89 -1.51 3.00
N MET A 89 6.55 -1.53 4.17
CA MET A 89 5.96 -2.07 5.40
C MET A 89 4.69 -1.30 5.80
N TYR A 90 4.76 0.03 5.83
CA TYR A 90 3.64 0.89 6.18
C TYR A 90 2.46 0.70 5.22
N VAL A 91 2.72 0.80 3.91
CA VAL A 91 1.64 0.71 2.91
C VAL A 91 0.96 -0.65 2.92
N ASN A 92 1.71 -1.75 3.15
CA ASN A 92 1.12 -3.09 3.24
C ASN A 92 0.16 -3.23 4.44
N MET A 93 0.51 -2.67 5.59
CA MET A 93 -0.39 -2.67 6.75
C MET A 93 -1.67 -1.90 6.45
N MET A 94 -1.55 -0.71 5.88
CA MET A 94 -2.69 0.15 5.56
C MET A 94 -3.52 -0.40 4.41
N LEU A 95 -2.88 -0.99 3.41
CA LEU A 95 -3.55 -1.66 2.30
C LEU A 95 -4.37 -2.86 2.79
N ALA A 96 -3.79 -3.72 3.62
CA ALA A 96 -4.54 -4.83 4.22
C ALA A 96 -5.76 -4.32 4.99
N LEU A 97 -5.60 -3.28 5.83
CA LEU A 97 -6.71 -2.66 6.55
C LEU A 97 -7.80 -2.15 5.60
N ALA A 98 -7.42 -1.46 4.51
CA ALA A 98 -8.35 -0.95 3.50
C ALA A 98 -9.09 -2.09 2.77
N MET A 99 -8.37 -3.14 2.35
CA MET A 99 -8.92 -4.30 1.65
C MET A 99 -9.92 -5.07 2.53
N PHE A 100 -9.57 -5.35 3.78
CA PHE A 100 -10.50 -5.98 4.72
C PHE A 100 -11.71 -5.10 4.99
N SER A 101 -11.52 -3.80 5.21
CA SER A 101 -12.62 -2.86 5.41
C SER A 101 -13.55 -2.80 4.20
N PHE A 102 -13.01 -2.82 2.97
CA PHE A 102 -13.80 -2.85 1.74
C PHE A 102 -14.67 -4.10 1.63
N VAL A 103 -14.11 -5.27 1.93
CA VAL A 103 -14.82 -6.56 1.82
C VAL A 103 -15.95 -6.65 2.86
N TYR A 104 -15.77 -6.10 4.05
CA TYR A 104 -16.75 -6.20 5.15
C TYR A 104 -17.69 -4.99 5.25
N GLU A 105 -17.46 -3.92 4.50
CA GLU A 105 -18.31 -2.73 4.55
C GLU A 105 -19.66 -2.97 3.86
N GLU A 106 -20.75 -2.49 4.46
CA GLU A 106 -22.08 -2.62 3.89
C GLU A 106 -22.56 -1.34 3.20
N SER A 107 -22.16 -0.17 3.73
CA SER A 107 -22.58 1.10 3.15
C SER A 107 -21.87 1.39 1.82
N THR A 108 -22.60 1.95 0.86
CA THR A 108 -22.05 2.30 -0.47
C THR A 108 -20.94 3.36 -0.35
N ALA A 109 -21.11 4.35 0.51
CA ALA A 109 -20.11 5.39 0.72
C ALA A 109 -18.82 4.83 1.34
N GLY A 110 -18.94 3.91 2.32
CA GLY A 110 -17.80 3.24 2.92
C GLY A 110 -17.05 2.35 1.92
N LYS A 111 -17.77 1.60 1.08
CA LYS A 111 -17.15 0.79 0.00
C LYS A 111 -16.36 1.67 -0.96
N LEU A 112 -16.93 2.79 -1.41
CA LEU A 112 -16.21 3.72 -2.27
C LEU A 112 -14.95 4.26 -1.60
N PHE A 113 -15.06 4.69 -0.35
CA PHE A 113 -13.92 5.20 0.42
C PHE A 113 -12.80 4.15 0.57
N TYR A 114 -13.15 2.96 1.06
CA TYR A 114 -12.16 1.89 1.27
C TYR A 114 -11.59 1.35 -0.04
N GLY A 115 -12.37 1.32 -1.13
CA GLY A 115 -11.89 0.99 -2.47
C GLY A 115 -10.85 2.00 -2.96
N ILE A 116 -11.12 3.31 -2.83
CA ILE A 116 -10.13 4.35 -3.17
C ILE A 116 -8.85 4.19 -2.34
N CYS A 117 -8.99 3.90 -1.04
CA CYS A 117 -7.83 3.65 -0.18
C CYS A 117 -7.04 2.41 -0.64
N ALA A 118 -7.72 1.33 -1.03
CA ALA A 118 -7.09 0.12 -1.54
C ALA A 118 -6.40 0.37 -2.88
N LEU A 119 -7.05 1.04 -3.82
CA LEU A 119 -6.46 1.42 -5.11
C LEU A 119 -5.17 2.23 -4.94
N LEU A 120 -5.21 3.28 -4.11
CA LEU A 120 -4.03 4.11 -3.85
C LEU A 120 -2.93 3.34 -3.11
N GLY A 121 -3.30 2.43 -2.19
CA GLY A 121 -2.36 1.54 -1.52
C GLY A 121 -1.67 0.59 -2.50
N MET A 122 -2.41 -0.01 -3.44
CA MET A 122 -1.86 -0.86 -4.50
C MET A 122 -0.94 -0.06 -5.43
N MET A 123 -1.36 1.14 -5.84
CA MET A 123 -0.50 2.04 -6.63
C MET A 123 0.78 2.38 -5.87
N GLY A 124 0.69 2.72 -4.60
CA GLY A 124 1.83 3.02 -3.74
C GLY A 124 2.78 1.82 -3.60
N SER A 125 2.24 0.63 -3.35
CA SER A 125 3.05 -0.60 -3.26
C SER A 125 3.82 -0.89 -4.55
N LEU A 126 3.19 -0.73 -5.71
CA LEU A 126 3.84 -0.89 -7.01
C LEU A 126 4.85 0.22 -7.29
N ALA A 127 4.52 1.47 -6.98
CA ALA A 127 5.36 2.65 -7.21
C ALA A 127 6.61 2.68 -6.32
N SER A 128 6.61 1.96 -5.19
CA SER A 128 7.74 1.90 -4.26
C SER A 128 8.97 1.20 -4.84
N ASP A 129 8.78 0.36 -5.86
CA ASP A 129 9.85 -0.49 -6.45
C ASP A 129 10.49 -1.45 -5.42
N SER A 130 9.77 -1.81 -4.36
CA SER A 130 10.21 -2.75 -3.34
C SER A 130 9.55 -4.11 -3.54
N ASP A 131 10.35 -5.17 -3.68
CA ASP A 131 9.84 -6.55 -3.77
C ASP A 131 9.10 -6.94 -2.48
N MET A 132 9.51 -6.41 -1.33
CA MET A 132 8.84 -6.61 -0.04
C MET A 132 7.43 -6.02 -0.04
N ALA A 133 7.24 -4.86 -0.65
CA ALA A 133 5.92 -4.23 -0.77
C ALA A 133 4.99 -5.07 -1.66
N VAL A 134 5.49 -5.54 -2.80
CA VAL A 134 4.72 -6.39 -3.72
C VAL A 134 4.38 -7.74 -3.08
N ALA A 135 5.35 -8.37 -2.41
CA ALA A 135 5.13 -9.64 -1.71
C ALA A 135 4.08 -9.48 -0.59
N GLY A 136 4.19 -8.44 0.24
CA GLY A 136 3.22 -8.18 1.31
C GLY A 136 1.81 -7.93 0.79
N MET A 137 1.66 -7.18 -0.30
CA MET A 137 0.40 -7.00 -1.00
C MET A 137 -0.18 -8.36 -1.46
N PHE A 138 0.65 -9.23 -2.03
CA PHE A 138 0.22 -10.55 -2.46
C PHE A 138 -0.24 -11.41 -1.28
N PHE A 139 0.49 -11.40 -0.16
CA PHE A 139 0.08 -12.09 1.06
C PHE A 139 -1.24 -11.55 1.62
N ALA A 140 -1.50 -10.25 1.53
CA ALA A 140 -2.79 -9.68 1.92
C ALA A 140 -3.95 -10.27 1.09
N PHE A 141 -3.78 -10.43 -0.22
CA PHE A 141 -4.76 -11.13 -1.06
C PHE A 141 -4.95 -12.60 -0.67
N VAL A 142 -3.86 -13.32 -0.41
CA VAL A 142 -3.93 -14.75 -0.01
C VAL A 142 -4.65 -14.92 1.33
N ILE A 143 -4.44 -14.03 2.28
CA ILE A 143 -5.14 -14.08 3.56
C ILE A 143 -6.62 -13.68 3.36
N LEU A 144 -6.88 -12.62 2.59
CA LEU A 144 -8.23 -12.09 2.41
C LEU A 144 -9.18 -13.10 1.73
N ILE A 145 -8.69 -13.93 0.79
CA ILE A 145 -9.55 -14.93 0.12
C ILE A 145 -10.10 -15.94 1.12
N TYR A 146 -9.30 -16.33 2.12
CA TYR A 146 -9.75 -17.24 3.17
C TYR A 146 -10.98 -16.69 3.91
N PHE A 147 -11.02 -15.39 4.15
CA PHE A 147 -12.14 -14.71 4.81
C PHE A 147 -13.28 -14.36 3.85
N ALA A 148 -12.99 -14.21 2.56
CA ALA A 148 -14.00 -13.86 1.56
C ALA A 148 -14.80 -15.08 1.08
N ILE A 149 -14.22 -16.27 1.07
CA ILE A 149 -14.84 -17.49 0.52
C ILE A 149 -16.09 -17.95 1.28
N SER A 150 -16.24 -17.51 2.53
CA SER A 150 -17.38 -17.89 3.38
C SER A 150 -18.69 -17.17 3.04
N ASP A 151 -18.64 -16.10 2.23
CA ASP A 151 -19.79 -15.29 1.87
C ASP A 151 -19.71 -14.84 0.41
N TYR A 152 -20.78 -15.04 -0.31
CA TYR A 152 -20.90 -14.72 -1.74
C TYR A 152 -20.59 -13.25 -2.07
N ASN A 153 -21.15 -12.31 -1.31
CA ASN A 153 -20.93 -10.88 -1.54
C ASN A 153 -19.49 -10.47 -1.25
N ARG A 154 -18.88 -11.09 -0.24
CA ARG A 154 -17.46 -10.86 0.09
C ARG A 154 -16.54 -11.40 -1.00
N LEU A 155 -16.87 -12.56 -1.57
CA LEU A 155 -16.12 -13.14 -2.66
C LEU A 155 -16.16 -12.26 -3.92
N ILE A 156 -17.31 -11.69 -4.26
CA ILE A 156 -17.43 -10.72 -5.36
C ILE A 156 -16.52 -9.50 -5.09
N ARG A 157 -16.56 -8.95 -3.88
CA ARG A 157 -15.73 -7.79 -3.50
C ARG A 157 -14.24 -8.11 -3.54
N TYR A 158 -13.85 -9.34 -3.18
CA TYR A 158 -12.48 -9.81 -3.35
C TYR A 158 -12.02 -9.75 -4.82
N PHE A 159 -12.85 -10.23 -5.75
CA PHE A 159 -12.53 -10.14 -7.16
C PHE A 159 -12.52 -8.70 -7.68
N MET A 160 -13.36 -7.82 -7.14
CA MET A 160 -13.29 -6.38 -7.45
C MET A 160 -11.93 -5.79 -7.07
N LEU A 161 -11.39 -6.11 -5.88
CA LEU A 161 -10.04 -5.71 -5.47
C LEU A 161 -8.96 -6.26 -6.41
N ALA A 162 -9.11 -7.49 -6.91
CA ALA A 162 -8.18 -8.05 -7.88
C ALA A 162 -8.21 -7.27 -9.22
N VAL A 163 -9.39 -6.80 -9.64
CA VAL A 163 -9.52 -5.89 -10.79
C VAL A 163 -8.90 -4.52 -10.49
N GLU A 164 -9.08 -3.99 -9.28
CA GLU A 164 -8.44 -2.73 -8.86
C GLU A 164 -6.91 -2.80 -8.92
N LEU A 165 -6.31 -3.91 -8.54
CA LEU A 165 -4.85 -4.11 -8.69
C LEU A 165 -4.40 -3.96 -10.14
N PHE A 166 -5.18 -4.52 -11.08
CA PHE A 166 -4.89 -4.35 -12.50
C PHE A 166 -5.03 -2.88 -12.92
N ILE A 167 -6.10 -2.19 -12.49
CA ILE A 167 -6.32 -0.78 -12.76
C ILE A 167 -5.17 0.05 -12.21
N ALA A 168 -4.72 -0.21 -10.98
CA ALA A 168 -3.57 0.45 -10.35
C ALA A 168 -2.31 0.32 -11.21
N GLY A 169 -2.01 -0.89 -11.67
CA GLY A 169 -0.87 -1.13 -12.56
C GLY A 169 -0.99 -0.38 -13.89
N ARG A 170 -2.19 -0.33 -14.49
CA ARG A 170 -2.41 0.40 -15.75
C ARG A 170 -2.30 1.90 -15.60
N ILE A 171 -2.79 2.48 -14.52
CA ILE A 171 -2.62 3.90 -14.23
C ILE A 171 -1.13 4.25 -14.14
N LEU A 172 -0.33 3.46 -13.40
CA LEU A 172 1.11 3.68 -13.32
C LEU A 172 1.81 3.50 -14.67
N GLY A 173 1.40 2.50 -15.47
CA GLY A 173 1.91 2.29 -16.83
C GLY A 173 1.61 3.48 -17.75
N VAL A 174 0.42 4.06 -17.66
CA VAL A 174 0.04 5.27 -18.42
C VAL A 174 0.87 6.46 -17.97
N ILE A 175 1.06 6.68 -16.66
CA ILE A 175 1.93 7.74 -16.14
C ILE A 175 3.36 7.58 -16.69
N TYR A 176 3.88 6.35 -16.75
CA TYR A 176 5.19 6.06 -17.31
C TYR A 176 5.27 6.43 -18.80
N ILE A 177 4.27 6.07 -19.61
CA ILE A 177 4.25 6.36 -21.05
C ILE A 177 4.24 7.87 -21.32
N PHE A 178 3.45 8.63 -20.56
CA PHE A 178 3.32 10.08 -20.75
C PHE A 178 4.52 10.88 -20.23
N ASN A 179 5.28 10.35 -19.27
CA ASN A 179 6.37 11.08 -18.61
C ASN A 179 7.66 10.24 -18.50
N GLN A 180 8.06 9.56 -19.58
CA GLN A 180 9.18 8.60 -19.61
C GLN A 180 10.51 9.17 -19.08
N PHE A 181 10.77 10.48 -19.28
CA PHE A 181 12.03 11.11 -18.89
C PHE A 181 12.16 11.35 -17.39
N ASN A 182 11.04 11.52 -16.68
CA ASN A 182 11.04 11.89 -15.26
C ASN A 182 10.51 10.77 -14.35
N THR A 183 9.74 9.84 -14.91
CA THR A 183 9.11 8.74 -14.14
C THR A 183 10.15 7.70 -13.74
N ARG A 184 10.04 7.20 -12.52
CA ARG A 184 10.88 6.10 -12.04
C ARG A 184 10.59 4.82 -12.81
N ILE A 185 11.64 4.06 -13.14
CA ILE A 185 11.49 2.74 -13.73
C ILE A 185 11.34 1.72 -12.62
N ILE A 186 10.21 1.00 -12.59
CA ILE A 186 10.00 -0.10 -11.66
C ILE A 186 10.79 -1.31 -12.17
N LYS A 187 11.72 -1.81 -11.34
CA LYS A 187 12.58 -2.96 -11.63
C LYS A 187 12.17 -4.20 -10.83
N SER A 188 11.43 -4.01 -9.75
CA SER A 188 10.89 -5.08 -8.90
C SER A 188 9.92 -6.00 -9.65
N VAL A 189 9.50 -7.08 -9.00
CA VAL A 189 8.45 -7.99 -9.52
C VAL A 189 7.18 -7.22 -9.93
N GLY A 190 6.90 -6.07 -9.32
CA GLY A 190 5.81 -5.18 -9.68
C GLY A 190 5.84 -4.69 -11.14
N SER A 191 7.02 -4.66 -11.78
CA SER A 191 7.19 -4.31 -13.19
C SER A 191 6.35 -5.20 -14.13
N ILE A 192 6.11 -6.44 -13.76
CA ILE A 192 5.29 -7.39 -14.51
C ILE A 192 3.84 -6.89 -14.58
N ILE A 193 3.31 -6.38 -13.47
CA ILE A 193 1.94 -5.87 -13.37
C ILE A 193 1.79 -4.56 -14.15
N VAL A 194 2.81 -3.69 -14.07
CA VAL A 194 2.76 -2.34 -14.65
C VAL A 194 3.01 -2.34 -16.15
N TYR A 195 4.03 -3.07 -16.63
CA TYR A 195 4.51 -2.95 -18.01
C TYR A 195 4.11 -4.10 -18.93
N LYS A 196 3.81 -5.30 -18.42
CA LYS A 196 3.51 -6.45 -19.28
C LYS A 196 2.01 -6.61 -19.56
N ASN A 197 1.68 -6.75 -20.85
CA ASN A 197 0.29 -6.94 -21.29
C ASN A 197 -0.30 -8.32 -20.92
N VAL A 198 0.51 -9.28 -20.51
CA VAL A 198 0.03 -10.61 -20.08
C VAL A 198 -1.01 -10.52 -18.97
N PHE A 199 -0.92 -9.48 -18.12
CA PHE A 199 -1.88 -9.24 -17.04
C PHE A 199 -3.27 -8.76 -17.52
N VAL A 200 -3.49 -8.48 -18.82
CA VAL A 200 -4.83 -8.15 -19.35
C VAL A 200 -5.80 -9.34 -19.21
N VAL A 201 -5.28 -10.56 -19.27
CA VAL A 201 -6.10 -11.78 -19.13
C VAL A 201 -6.68 -11.93 -17.73
N PHE A 202 -5.96 -11.44 -16.70
CA PHE A 202 -6.36 -11.61 -15.30
C PHE A 202 -7.69 -10.94 -14.93
N PRO A 203 -7.94 -9.67 -15.24
CA PRO A 203 -9.26 -9.06 -14.99
C PRO A 203 -10.39 -9.73 -15.79
N VAL A 204 -10.12 -10.20 -17.00
CA VAL A 204 -11.14 -10.94 -17.77
C VAL A 204 -11.54 -12.23 -17.03
N VAL A 205 -10.58 -12.95 -16.48
CA VAL A 205 -10.84 -14.15 -15.66
C VAL A 205 -11.62 -13.76 -14.39
N CYS A 206 -11.26 -12.66 -13.73
CA CYS A 206 -11.98 -12.16 -12.56
C CYS A 206 -13.44 -11.76 -12.90
N PHE A 207 -13.67 -11.09 -14.03
CA PHE A 207 -15.02 -10.75 -14.48
C PHE A 207 -15.85 -11.99 -14.81
N ILE A 208 -15.28 -12.99 -15.46
CA ILE A 208 -15.93 -14.27 -15.70
C ILE A 208 -16.26 -14.97 -14.37
N ALA A 209 -15.36 -14.99 -13.42
CA ALA A 209 -15.60 -15.55 -12.09
C ALA A 209 -16.75 -14.82 -11.37
N ILE A 210 -16.77 -13.48 -11.38
CA ILE A 210 -17.86 -12.69 -10.82
C ILE A 210 -19.19 -13.05 -11.49
N PHE A 211 -19.19 -13.15 -12.82
CA PHE A 211 -20.41 -13.48 -13.58
C PHE A 211 -20.94 -14.88 -13.28
N ILE A 212 -20.04 -15.89 -13.23
CA ILE A 212 -20.41 -17.27 -12.86
C ILE A 212 -20.96 -17.32 -11.43
N ILE A 213 -20.36 -16.57 -10.54
CA ILE A 213 -20.80 -16.50 -9.15
C ILE A 213 -22.18 -15.83 -9.05
N GLN A 214 -22.55 -14.91 -9.94
CA GLN A 214 -23.87 -14.23 -9.94
C GLN A 214 -25.00 -15.04 -10.58
N MET A 215 -24.69 -16.09 -11.32
CA MET A 215 -25.66 -17.04 -11.88
C MET A 215 -26.03 -18.12 -10.90
#